data_45b1cf9f4d831504b6b6f5dfb42b4536
#
_entry.id   45b1cf9f4d831504b6b6f5dfb42b4536
#
_cell.length_a   1.000
_cell.length_b   1.000
_cell.length_c   1.000
_cell.angle_alpha   90.00
_cell.angle_beta   90.00
_cell.angle_gamma   90.00
#
_symmetry.space_group_name_H-M   'P 1'
#
loop_
_entity.id
_entity.type
_entity.pdbx_description
1 polymer ?
#
loop_
_entity_poly.entity_id
_entity_poly.type
_entity_poly.pdbx_seq_one_letter_code
_entity_poly.pdbx_strand_id
1 'polypeptide(L)'
;MKNIKLFKDFELPDNLEDIVVKPKSLLEAFEYIVELAKGSAFGDEFMSKADVYIKYASRKLKLSAMQTVLLAMFIDRSEDNSIMLSEIAGYVGCRTTRILRLSKEVDELERKHYLRARRGSDRLSYRVPRDVLSAIKDDRPYCYTPETVADTTDFFDYFNRLCNEHDSYELPYA
;
A
#
# COMPACT_ATOMS: atom_id res chain seq x y z
N MET A 1 9.69 -11.29 -20.15
CA MET A 1 8.99 -11.16 -18.85
C MET A 1 9.85 -11.81 -17.79
N LYS A 2 10.61 -11.03 -17.01
CA LYS A 2 11.43 -11.57 -15.91
C LYS A 2 10.60 -11.48 -14.64
N ASN A 3 10.17 -12.64 -14.15
CA ASN A 3 9.55 -12.79 -12.84
C ASN A 3 10.50 -12.26 -11.76
N ILE A 4 10.10 -11.23 -11.09
CA ILE A 4 10.77 -10.74 -9.89
C ILE A 4 10.38 -11.68 -8.77
N LYS A 5 11.16 -12.75 -8.57
CA LYS A 5 11.17 -13.53 -7.34
C LYS A 5 11.90 -12.71 -6.28
N LEU A 6 11.20 -11.78 -5.64
CA LEU A 6 11.83 -10.86 -4.68
C LEU A 6 12.05 -11.48 -3.29
N PHE A 7 11.48 -12.65 -2.96
CA PHE A 7 11.38 -13.11 -1.58
C PHE A 7 11.68 -14.60 -1.35
N LYS A 8 12.46 -15.27 -2.19
CA LYS A 8 12.61 -16.75 -2.07
C LYS A 8 13.80 -17.25 -1.25
N ASP A 9 14.76 -16.43 -0.91
CA ASP A 9 16.02 -16.89 -0.31
C ASP A 9 16.43 -16.18 1.00
N PHE A 10 15.47 -15.58 1.73
CA PHE A 10 15.78 -15.00 3.03
C PHE A 10 15.42 -16.01 4.13
N GLU A 11 16.39 -16.84 4.50
CA GLU A 11 16.33 -17.66 5.72
C GLU A 11 16.62 -16.78 6.92
N LEU A 12 15.62 -16.52 7.75
CA LEU A 12 15.81 -15.90 9.05
C LEU A 12 16.67 -16.80 9.95
N PRO A 13 17.67 -16.27 10.65
CA PRO A 13 18.42 -17.07 11.63
C PRO A 13 17.49 -17.52 12.75
N ASP A 14 17.59 -18.80 13.14
CA ASP A 14 16.74 -19.46 14.13
C ASP A 14 16.78 -18.85 15.55
N ASN A 15 17.67 -17.89 15.81
CA ASN A 15 17.83 -17.17 17.07
C ASN A 15 17.65 -15.66 16.90
N LEU A 16 16.42 -15.23 16.65
CA LEU A 16 16.05 -13.80 16.54
C LEU A 16 16.01 -13.06 17.88
N GLU A 17 16.22 -13.74 18.99
CA GLU A 17 16.00 -13.17 20.34
C GLU A 17 17.05 -12.17 20.78
N ASP A 18 18.26 -12.14 20.18
CA ASP A 18 19.39 -11.33 20.70
C ASP A 18 20.07 -10.40 19.70
N ILE A 19 19.69 -10.35 18.43
CA ILE A 19 20.33 -9.46 17.47
C ILE A 19 19.33 -8.46 16.92
N VAL A 20 19.16 -7.34 17.60
CA VAL A 20 18.44 -6.19 17.07
C VAL A 20 19.27 -5.57 15.97
N VAL A 21 19.19 -6.12 14.78
CA VAL A 21 19.82 -5.56 13.57
C VAL A 21 19.00 -4.36 13.13
N LYS A 22 19.60 -3.18 13.13
CA LYS A 22 18.96 -1.99 12.58
C LYS A 22 18.78 -2.19 11.08
N PRO A 23 17.56 -2.01 10.54
CA PRO A 23 17.33 -2.16 9.11
C PRO A 23 18.14 -1.13 8.31
N LYS A 24 18.68 -1.56 7.17
CA LYS A 24 19.48 -0.72 6.28
C LYS A 24 18.61 0.00 5.25
N SER A 25 17.40 -0.49 5.00
CA SER A 25 16.47 0.07 4.02
C SER A 25 15.01 -0.13 4.44
N LEU A 26 14.09 0.59 3.78
CA LEU A 26 12.65 0.42 3.97
C LEU A 26 12.19 -0.99 3.55
N LEU A 27 12.75 -1.54 2.48
CA LEU A 27 12.42 -2.91 2.04
C LEU A 27 12.78 -3.93 3.12
N GLU A 28 14.01 -3.88 3.63
CA GLU A 28 14.46 -4.77 4.70
C GLU A 28 13.58 -4.63 5.94
N ALA A 29 13.24 -3.40 6.34
CA ALA A 29 12.34 -3.18 7.47
C ALA A 29 10.96 -3.81 7.23
N PHE A 30 10.41 -3.69 6.02
CA PHE A 30 9.11 -4.25 5.68
C PHE A 30 9.14 -5.77 5.61
N GLU A 31 10.20 -6.38 5.09
CA GLU A 31 10.38 -7.84 5.10
C GLU A 31 10.31 -8.40 6.52
N TYR A 32 11.05 -7.81 7.46
CA TYR A 32 11.00 -8.23 8.87
C TYR A 32 9.61 -8.02 9.50
N ILE A 33 8.96 -6.87 9.23
CA ILE A 33 7.61 -6.60 9.75
C ILE A 33 6.63 -7.66 9.26
N VAL A 34 6.65 -7.98 7.97
CA VAL A 34 5.75 -8.97 7.34
C VAL A 34 5.97 -10.35 7.92
N GLU A 35 7.22 -10.79 8.02
CA GLU A 35 7.54 -12.11 8.54
C GLU A 35 7.11 -12.26 10.01
N LEU A 36 7.41 -11.27 10.84
CA LEU A 36 6.98 -11.26 12.24
C LEU A 36 5.46 -11.16 12.43
N ALA A 37 4.75 -10.56 11.46
CA ALA A 37 3.30 -10.43 11.50
C ALA A 37 2.56 -11.73 11.22
N LYS A 38 3.19 -12.70 10.55
CA LYS A 38 2.58 -13.97 10.19
C LYS A 38 2.07 -14.73 11.42
N GLY A 39 0.77 -14.99 11.45
CA GLY A 39 0.14 -15.70 12.57
C GLY A 39 0.12 -14.96 13.91
N SER A 40 0.61 -13.72 13.97
CA SER A 40 0.77 -12.93 15.20
C SER A 40 -0.53 -12.31 15.74
N ALA A 41 -1.56 -12.25 14.90
CA ALA A 41 -2.79 -11.50 15.15
C ALA A 41 -2.54 -10.02 15.58
N PHE A 42 -1.41 -9.44 15.22
CA PHE A 42 -0.95 -8.12 15.67
C PHE A 42 -0.97 -7.98 17.21
N GLY A 43 -0.54 -9.02 17.91
CA GLY A 43 -0.44 -9.02 19.37
C GLY A 43 0.74 -8.20 19.90
N ASP A 44 0.80 -8.03 21.23
CA ASP A 44 1.83 -7.23 21.90
C ASP A 44 3.25 -7.78 21.68
N GLU A 45 3.39 -9.10 21.59
CA GLU A 45 4.65 -9.76 21.29
C GLU A 45 5.20 -9.38 19.91
N PHE A 46 4.33 -9.38 18.89
CA PHE A 46 4.67 -8.89 17.56
C PHE A 46 5.11 -7.44 17.61
N MET A 47 4.32 -6.57 18.24
CA MET A 47 4.63 -5.14 18.31
C MET A 47 5.97 -4.88 19.01
N SER A 48 6.30 -5.68 20.03
CA SER A 48 7.58 -5.58 20.72
C SER A 48 8.76 -6.04 19.84
N LYS A 49 8.64 -7.20 19.18
CA LYS A 49 9.69 -7.76 18.31
C LYS A 49 9.93 -6.89 17.06
N ALA A 50 8.86 -6.35 16.49
CA ALA A 50 8.92 -5.52 15.28
C ALA A 50 9.24 -4.04 15.55
N ASP A 51 9.30 -3.58 16.79
CA ASP A 51 9.39 -2.17 17.19
C ASP A 51 10.49 -1.41 16.46
N VAL A 52 11.68 -1.99 16.35
CA VAL A 52 12.83 -1.33 15.71
C VAL A 52 12.59 -1.09 14.22
N TYR A 53 12.03 -2.06 13.53
CA TYR A 53 11.71 -1.99 12.11
C TYR A 53 10.55 -1.03 11.86
N ILE A 54 9.52 -1.10 12.71
CA ILE A 54 8.37 -0.19 12.66
C ILE A 54 8.82 1.25 12.89
N LYS A 55 9.63 1.52 13.90
CA LYS A 55 10.15 2.85 14.18
C LYS A 55 11.01 3.42 13.06
N TYR A 56 11.84 2.58 12.43
CA TYR A 56 12.64 3.00 11.30
C TYR A 56 11.75 3.45 10.13
N ALA A 57 10.82 2.61 9.71
CA ALA A 57 9.96 2.90 8.57
C ALA A 57 8.94 4.03 8.87
N SER A 58 8.36 4.05 10.07
CA SER A 58 7.43 5.10 10.52
C SER A 58 8.02 6.49 10.45
N ARG A 59 9.25 6.65 10.94
CA ARG A 59 9.96 7.95 10.92
C ARG A 59 10.22 8.41 9.49
N LYS A 60 10.62 7.50 8.62
CA LYS A 60 10.98 7.81 7.24
C LYS A 60 9.78 8.15 6.39
N LEU A 61 8.67 7.44 6.60
CA LEU A 61 7.42 7.61 5.84
C LEU A 61 6.41 8.55 6.54
N LYS A 62 6.69 9.04 7.73
CA LYS A 62 5.79 9.88 8.55
C LYS A 62 4.41 9.22 8.77
N LEU A 63 4.44 7.93 9.10
CA LEU A 63 3.27 7.10 9.37
C LEU A 63 3.21 6.73 10.86
N SER A 64 2.01 6.39 11.36
CA SER A 64 1.88 5.75 12.66
C SER A 64 2.45 4.32 12.63
N ALA A 65 2.71 3.73 13.79
CA ALA A 65 3.20 2.36 13.88
C ALA A 65 2.28 1.38 13.14
N MET A 66 0.96 1.46 13.39
CA MET A 66 -0.01 0.57 12.77
C MET A 66 -0.18 0.85 11.26
N GLN A 67 -0.13 2.11 10.83
CA GLN A 67 -0.13 2.46 9.40
C GLN A 67 1.08 1.84 8.69
N THR A 68 2.25 1.87 9.32
CA THR A 68 3.47 1.26 8.77
C THR A 68 3.34 -0.25 8.63
N VAL A 69 2.79 -0.92 9.64
CA VAL A 69 2.54 -2.37 9.61
C VAL A 69 1.55 -2.72 8.50
N LEU A 70 0.43 -2.01 8.42
CA LEU A 70 -0.58 -2.24 7.38
C LEU A 70 -0.01 -1.98 5.97
N LEU A 71 0.77 -0.91 5.79
CA LEU A 71 1.40 -0.63 4.50
C LEU A 71 2.36 -1.76 4.09
N ALA A 72 3.16 -2.29 5.02
CA ALA A 72 4.02 -3.43 4.76
C ALA A 72 3.22 -4.65 4.28
N MET A 73 2.08 -4.95 4.94
CA MET A 73 1.18 -6.03 4.53
C MET A 73 0.60 -5.82 3.13
N PHE A 74 0.17 -4.59 2.83
CA PHE A 74 -0.35 -4.26 1.51
C PHE A 74 0.72 -4.41 0.42
N ILE A 75 1.96 -4.03 0.67
CA ILE A 75 3.06 -4.15 -0.29
C ILE A 75 3.39 -5.61 -0.56
N ASP A 76 3.54 -6.41 0.48
CA ASP A 76 3.88 -7.83 0.36
C ASP A 76 2.83 -8.62 -0.42
N ARG A 77 1.55 -8.25 -0.22
CA ARG A 77 0.43 -8.98 -0.83
C ARG A 77 -0.03 -8.44 -2.16
N SER A 78 0.47 -7.27 -2.59
CA SER A 78 -0.07 -6.56 -3.76
C SER A 78 0.52 -7.00 -5.10
N GLU A 79 1.09 -8.16 -5.24
CA GLU A 79 1.66 -8.69 -6.51
C GLU A 79 0.83 -8.26 -7.77
N ASP A 80 0.83 -6.97 -8.10
CA ASP A 80 0.06 -6.29 -9.17
C ASP A 80 -1.48 -6.27 -9.00
N ASN A 81 -2.03 -6.84 -7.95
CA ASN A 81 -3.47 -6.92 -7.69
C ASN A 81 -3.90 -6.06 -6.49
N SER A 82 -5.18 -5.74 -6.46
CA SER A 82 -5.79 -5.13 -5.29
C SER A 82 -6.12 -6.19 -4.22
N ILE A 83 -5.93 -5.86 -2.96
CA ILE A 83 -6.07 -6.76 -1.81
C ILE A 83 -7.23 -6.34 -0.94
N MET A 84 -7.96 -7.31 -0.40
CA MET A 84 -9.00 -7.12 0.59
C MET A 84 -8.42 -7.22 2.01
N LEU A 85 -9.05 -6.53 2.96
CA LEU A 85 -8.67 -6.64 4.38
C LEU A 85 -8.80 -8.06 4.94
N SER A 86 -9.69 -8.88 4.38
CA SER A 86 -9.84 -10.29 4.77
C SER A 86 -8.61 -11.14 4.45
N GLU A 87 -7.88 -10.81 3.39
CA GLU A 87 -6.65 -11.52 3.01
C GLU A 87 -5.52 -11.22 4.00
N ILE A 88 -5.43 -9.96 4.44
CA ILE A 88 -4.50 -9.56 5.52
C ILE A 88 -4.87 -10.30 6.81
N ALA A 89 -6.17 -10.34 7.17
CA ALA A 89 -6.64 -11.06 8.35
C ALA A 89 -6.24 -12.54 8.32
N GLY A 90 -6.37 -13.21 7.17
CA GLY A 90 -5.96 -14.60 6.98
C GLY A 90 -4.46 -14.80 7.18
N TYR A 91 -3.63 -13.93 6.65
CA TYR A 91 -2.18 -14.01 6.81
C TYR A 91 -1.73 -13.79 8.26
N VAL A 92 -2.29 -12.78 8.90
CA VAL A 92 -1.96 -12.44 10.29
C VAL A 92 -2.55 -13.45 11.30
N GLY A 93 -3.46 -14.31 10.84
CA GLY A 93 -4.08 -15.34 11.69
C GLY A 93 -5.15 -14.77 12.64
N CYS A 94 -5.88 -13.74 12.23
CA CYS A 94 -6.94 -13.17 13.04
C CYS A 94 -8.30 -13.12 12.30
N ARG A 95 -9.37 -12.83 13.06
CA ARG A 95 -10.69 -12.65 12.45
C ARG A 95 -10.74 -11.34 11.66
N THR A 96 -11.43 -11.33 10.53
CA THR A 96 -11.65 -10.14 9.70
C THR A 96 -12.20 -8.96 10.50
N THR A 97 -13.07 -9.21 11.49
CA THR A 97 -13.61 -8.18 12.38
C THR A 97 -12.53 -7.45 13.18
N ARG A 98 -11.41 -8.11 13.49
CA ARG A 98 -10.27 -7.47 14.16
C ARG A 98 -9.57 -6.49 13.23
N ILE A 99 -9.36 -6.87 11.98
CA ILE A 99 -8.77 -5.99 10.97
C ILE A 99 -9.70 -4.81 10.65
N LEU A 100 -11.02 -5.02 10.62
CA LEU A 100 -11.98 -3.93 10.41
C LEU A 100 -11.92 -2.83 11.47
N ARG A 101 -11.44 -3.14 12.68
CA ARG A 101 -11.17 -2.10 13.70
C ARG A 101 -10.04 -1.15 13.31
N LEU A 102 -9.19 -1.58 12.38
CA LEU A 102 -8.09 -0.78 11.84
C LEU A 102 -8.49 0.01 10.58
N SER A 103 -9.78 0.04 10.23
CA SER A 103 -10.26 0.75 9.03
C SER A 103 -9.86 2.23 9.04
N LYS A 104 -9.86 2.88 10.21
CA LYS A 104 -9.40 4.28 10.33
C LYS A 104 -7.94 4.46 9.89
N GLU A 105 -7.07 3.51 10.20
CA GLU A 105 -5.67 3.54 9.79
C GLU A 105 -5.53 3.33 8.28
N VAL A 106 -6.39 2.48 7.71
CA VAL A 106 -6.46 2.27 6.26
C VAL A 106 -6.97 3.50 5.53
N ASP A 107 -8.04 4.14 6.05
CA ASP A 107 -8.58 5.39 5.52
C ASP A 107 -7.53 6.53 5.56
N GLU A 108 -6.73 6.58 6.63
CA GLU A 108 -5.62 7.53 6.74
C GLU A 108 -4.51 7.26 5.72
N LEU A 109 -4.18 5.98 5.45
CA LEU A 109 -3.24 5.61 4.40
C LEU A 109 -3.77 6.00 3.01
N GLU A 110 -5.06 5.84 2.77
CA GLU A 110 -5.71 6.30 1.54
C GLU A 110 -5.66 7.83 1.43
N ARG A 111 -6.00 8.55 2.50
CA ARG A 111 -5.95 10.01 2.55
C ARG A 111 -4.55 10.58 2.32
N LYS A 112 -3.52 9.87 2.80
CA LYS A 112 -2.11 10.21 2.59
C LYS A 112 -1.56 9.71 1.24
N HIS A 113 -2.40 9.12 0.40
CA HIS A 113 -2.08 8.56 -0.91
C HIS A 113 -1.09 7.37 -0.91
N TYR A 114 -0.91 6.70 0.22
CA TYR A 114 -0.16 5.44 0.29
C TYR A 114 -0.94 4.25 -0.25
N LEU A 115 -2.28 4.33 -0.24
CA LEU A 115 -3.19 3.35 -0.80
C LEU A 115 -4.19 4.02 -1.74
N ARG A 116 -4.67 3.25 -2.70
CA ARG A 116 -5.83 3.61 -3.53
C ARG A 116 -6.90 2.55 -3.36
N ALA A 117 -8.08 2.96 -2.89
CA ALA A 117 -9.24 2.09 -2.82
C ALA A 117 -9.79 1.82 -4.23
N ARG A 118 -10.11 0.56 -4.49
CA ARG A 118 -10.87 0.13 -5.65
C ARG A 118 -12.24 -0.35 -5.18
N ARG A 119 -13.24 0.46 -5.46
CA ARG A 119 -14.64 0.17 -5.11
C ARG A 119 -15.27 -0.57 -6.28
N GLY A 120 -15.36 -1.89 -6.17
CA GLY A 120 -16.17 -2.72 -7.07
C GLY A 120 -17.63 -2.73 -6.63
N SER A 121 -18.54 -3.35 -7.42
CA SER A 121 -19.96 -3.46 -7.08
C SER A 121 -20.22 -4.10 -5.71
N ASP A 122 -19.39 -5.06 -5.30
CA ASP A 122 -19.63 -5.86 -4.10
C ASP A 122 -18.43 -5.96 -3.14
N ARG A 123 -17.26 -5.41 -3.51
CA ARG A 123 -16.02 -5.61 -2.74
C ARG A 123 -15.15 -4.36 -2.73
N LEU A 124 -14.67 -4.03 -1.53
CA LEU A 124 -13.66 -3.00 -1.32
C LEU A 124 -12.28 -3.66 -1.27
N SER A 125 -11.41 -3.26 -2.17
CA SER A 125 -10.02 -3.69 -2.21
C SER A 125 -9.09 -2.50 -2.34
N TYR A 126 -7.83 -2.69 -1.97
CA TYR A 126 -6.83 -1.63 -1.96
C TYR A 126 -5.60 -2.05 -2.75
N ARG A 127 -4.94 -1.10 -3.37
CA ARG A 127 -3.64 -1.32 -4.00
C ARG A 127 -2.66 -0.22 -3.61
N VAL A 128 -1.37 -0.55 -3.64
CA VAL A 128 -0.29 0.40 -3.42
C VAL A 128 0.06 1.07 -4.76
N PRO A 129 0.08 2.41 -4.84
CA PRO A 129 0.49 3.13 -6.04
C PRO A 129 1.95 2.86 -6.41
N ARG A 130 2.27 2.95 -7.71
CA ARG A 130 3.64 2.68 -8.22
C ARG A 130 4.69 3.66 -7.70
N ASP A 131 4.31 4.92 -7.52
CA ASP A 131 5.17 5.97 -6.96
C ASP A 131 5.56 5.71 -5.51
N VAL A 132 4.62 5.15 -4.71
CA VAL A 132 4.90 4.67 -3.34
C VAL A 132 5.90 3.51 -3.38
N LEU A 133 5.66 2.51 -4.24
CA LEU A 133 6.57 1.37 -4.39
C LEU A 133 7.97 1.81 -4.83
N SER A 134 8.06 2.77 -5.76
CA SER A 134 9.34 3.33 -6.19
C SER A 134 10.05 4.04 -5.03
N ALA A 135 9.34 4.86 -4.25
CA ALA A 135 9.93 5.54 -3.10
C ALA A 135 10.50 4.55 -2.06
N ILE A 136 9.80 3.44 -1.83
CA ILE A 136 10.24 2.40 -0.90
C ILE A 136 11.45 1.64 -1.44
N LYS A 137 11.46 1.28 -2.72
CA LYS A 137 12.61 0.64 -3.38
C LYS A 137 13.87 1.51 -3.33
N ASP A 138 13.69 2.81 -3.54
CA ASP A 138 14.79 3.79 -3.54
C ASP A 138 15.18 4.23 -2.13
N ASP A 139 14.58 3.63 -1.10
CA ASP A 139 14.80 3.94 0.32
C ASP A 139 14.64 5.44 0.64
N ARG A 140 13.70 6.11 -0.02
CA ARG A 140 13.44 7.55 0.13
C ARG A 140 12.09 7.83 0.78
N PRO A 141 11.92 9.00 1.46
CA PRO A 141 10.62 9.43 1.93
C PRO A 141 9.63 9.55 0.77
N TYR A 142 8.40 9.11 0.99
CA TYR A 142 7.33 9.35 0.04
C TYR A 142 6.70 10.73 0.30
N CYS A 143 6.54 11.50 -0.77
CA CYS A 143 5.80 12.75 -0.76
C CYS A 143 4.83 12.71 -1.94
N TYR A 144 3.53 12.76 -1.64
CA TYR A 144 2.53 12.85 -2.70
C TYR A 144 2.68 14.20 -3.41
N THR A 145 2.93 14.14 -4.70
CA THR A 145 2.85 15.30 -5.57
C THR A 145 1.58 15.13 -6.39
N PRO A 146 0.55 15.96 -6.19
CA PRO A 146 -0.61 15.92 -7.07
C PRO A 146 -0.08 16.15 -8.49
N GLU A 147 -0.45 15.25 -9.40
CA GLU A 147 -0.19 15.44 -10.83
C GLU A 147 -0.69 16.84 -11.15
N THR A 148 0.21 17.69 -11.58
CA THR A 148 -0.12 19.06 -11.91
C THR A 148 -1.22 19.03 -12.94
N VAL A 149 -2.22 19.89 -12.78
CA VAL A 149 -3.46 20.04 -13.56
C VAL A 149 -3.26 20.14 -15.09
N ALA A 150 -2.02 20.07 -15.58
CA ALA A 150 -1.69 20.00 -16.99
C ALA A 150 -2.42 18.87 -17.74
N ASP A 151 -2.52 17.68 -17.14
CA ASP A 151 -3.22 16.54 -17.76
C ASP A 151 -4.76 16.67 -17.69
N THR A 152 -5.29 17.37 -16.69
CA THR A 152 -6.73 17.63 -16.61
C THR A 152 -7.19 18.70 -17.57
N THR A 153 -6.35 19.67 -17.89
CA THR A 153 -6.67 20.72 -18.87
C THR A 153 -6.78 20.10 -20.27
N ASP A 154 -5.85 19.22 -20.65
CA ASP A 154 -5.91 18.48 -21.91
C ASP A 154 -7.14 17.55 -21.99
N PHE A 155 -7.55 16.92 -20.90
CA PHE A 155 -8.75 16.09 -20.86
C PHE A 155 -10.03 16.91 -21.00
N PHE A 156 -10.13 18.05 -20.31
CA PHE A 156 -11.28 18.95 -20.43
C PHE A 156 -11.34 19.62 -21.80
N ASP A 157 -10.20 19.99 -22.37
CA ASP A 157 -10.13 20.55 -23.72
C ASP A 157 -10.48 19.51 -24.78
N TYR A 158 -10.04 18.26 -24.61
CA TYR A 158 -10.43 17.13 -25.46
C TYR A 158 -11.93 16.84 -25.34
N PHE A 159 -12.46 16.82 -24.12
CA PHE A 159 -13.88 16.57 -23.87
C PHE A 159 -14.76 17.70 -24.43
N ASN A 160 -14.35 18.95 -24.26
CA ASN A 160 -15.05 20.13 -24.81
C ASN A 160 -15.01 20.11 -26.34
N ARG A 161 -13.93 19.69 -26.99
CA ARG A 161 -13.89 19.48 -28.45
C ARG A 161 -14.90 18.45 -28.92
N LEU A 162 -14.94 17.28 -28.23
CA LEU A 162 -15.91 16.23 -28.55
C LEU A 162 -17.35 16.69 -28.39
N CYS A 163 -17.67 17.46 -27.36
CA CYS A 163 -19.00 18.03 -27.18
C CYS A 163 -19.34 19.05 -28.27
N ASN A 164 -18.40 19.92 -28.64
CA ASN A 164 -18.61 20.92 -29.70
C ASN A 164 -18.70 20.31 -31.11
N GLU A 165 -18.03 19.19 -31.36
CA GLU A 165 -18.15 18.45 -32.62
C GLU A 165 -19.49 17.72 -32.73
N HIS A 166 -20.10 17.30 -31.62
CA HIS A 166 -21.40 16.65 -31.59
C HIS A 166 -22.57 17.66 -31.77
N ASP A 167 -22.41 18.91 -31.36
CA ASP A 167 -23.44 19.95 -31.56
C ASP A 167 -23.55 20.43 -33.01
N SER A 168 -22.64 20.01 -33.90
CA SER A 168 -22.66 20.36 -35.32
C SER A 168 -23.40 19.36 -36.21
N TYR A 169 -23.95 18.29 -35.66
CA TYR A 169 -24.85 17.42 -36.42
C TYR A 169 -26.28 17.98 -36.37
N GLU A 170 -26.60 18.88 -37.27
CA GLU A 170 -27.97 19.18 -37.61
C GLU A 170 -28.63 17.89 -38.14
N LEU A 171 -29.60 17.35 -37.39
CA LEU A 171 -30.43 16.26 -37.88
C LEU A 171 -31.16 16.76 -39.16
N PRO A 172 -31.04 16.08 -40.28
CA PRO A 172 -31.85 16.41 -41.45
C PRO A 172 -33.29 16.11 -41.09
N TYR A 173 -34.07 17.19 -40.93
CA TYR A 173 -35.53 17.06 -40.88
C TYR A 173 -35.99 16.55 -42.22
N ALA A 174 -36.61 15.39 -42.21
CA ALA A 174 -37.40 14.87 -43.33
C ALA A 174 -38.72 15.64 -43.46
#